data_3ac17f2fcdf314e0470ecc7eac652ebd
#
_entry.id   3ac17f2fcdf314e0470ecc7eac652ebd
#
_cell.length_a   1.000
_cell.length_b   1.000
_cell.length_c   1.000
_cell.angle_alpha   90.00
_cell.angle_beta   90.00
_cell.angle_gamma   90.00
#
_symmetry.space_group_name_H-M   'P 1'
#
loop_
_entity.id
_entity.type
_entity.pdbx_description
1 polymer ?
#
loop_
_entity_poly.entity_id
_entity_poly.type
_entity_poly.pdbx_seq_one_letter_code
_entity_poly.pdbx_strand_id
1 'polypeptide(L)'
;TDCVETINRSLPDIGPVDMVIVAGDLTDFGTKEEYQRFCTLMEPLDLPYRAIPGNHDDVAVMRACFWDQSWMPLEGPINWALDFGDLAVIGLDSSVAGKAHGHLTDETLCFLSETLDAQEGSPTIVTMHHPPVLTGIEKMDIQNLRDSKQLKKILSGYKGELRLTCGHVHR
;
A
#
# COMPACT_ATOMS: atom_id res chain seq x y z
N THR A 1 16.66 10.77 -2.10
CA THR A 1 16.66 12.17 -2.62
C THR A 1 16.24 12.18 -4.09
N ASP A 2 16.89 11.46 -4.97
CA ASP A 2 16.63 11.52 -6.42
C ASP A 2 15.18 11.23 -6.82
N CYS A 3 14.48 10.32 -6.11
CA CYS A 3 13.08 9.98 -6.39
C CYS A 3 12.16 11.16 -6.04
N VAL A 4 12.24 11.70 -4.81
CA VAL A 4 11.41 12.82 -4.36
C VAL A 4 11.67 14.08 -5.19
N GLU A 5 12.94 14.40 -5.45
CA GLU A 5 13.31 15.53 -6.32
C GLU A 5 12.76 15.35 -7.74
N THR A 6 12.76 14.11 -8.25
CA THR A 6 12.20 13.82 -9.58
C THR A 6 10.68 13.98 -9.58
N ILE A 7 9.98 13.51 -8.55
CA ILE A 7 8.54 13.72 -8.40
C ILE A 7 8.23 15.21 -8.40
N ASN A 8 8.80 15.97 -7.45
CA ASN A 8 8.54 17.42 -7.33
C ASN A 8 8.81 18.16 -8.64
N ARG A 9 9.93 17.87 -9.31
CA ARG A 9 10.28 18.47 -10.60
C ARG A 9 9.27 18.16 -11.71
N SER A 10 8.62 16.98 -11.65
CA SER A 10 7.68 16.55 -12.68
C SER A 10 6.26 17.07 -12.47
N LEU A 11 5.90 17.51 -11.25
CA LEU A 11 4.55 17.95 -10.92
C LEU A 11 3.99 19.02 -11.89
N PRO A 12 4.75 20.06 -12.32
CA PRO A 12 4.22 21.04 -13.24
C PRO A 12 3.84 20.48 -14.61
N ASP A 13 4.45 19.36 -15.02
CA ASP A 13 4.30 18.78 -16.36
C ASP A 13 3.23 17.69 -16.43
N ILE A 14 2.96 17.01 -15.30
CA ILE A 14 2.02 15.85 -15.27
C ILE A 14 0.60 16.23 -14.87
N GLY A 15 0.37 17.48 -14.48
CA GLY A 15 -0.95 17.98 -14.06
C GLY A 15 -1.21 17.80 -12.57
N PRO A 16 -2.44 18.03 -12.10
CA PRO A 16 -2.76 17.93 -10.68
C PRO A 16 -2.56 16.50 -10.17
N VAL A 17 -1.83 16.38 -9.07
CA VAL A 17 -1.59 15.13 -8.34
C VAL A 17 -2.01 15.33 -6.90
N ASP A 18 -2.89 14.48 -6.39
CA ASP A 18 -3.46 14.63 -5.05
C ASP A 18 -2.58 14.00 -3.97
N MET A 19 -1.87 12.91 -4.28
CA MET A 19 -1.04 12.21 -3.30
C MET A 19 -0.04 11.25 -3.96
N VAL A 20 0.93 10.83 -3.16
CA VAL A 20 1.86 9.74 -3.47
C VAL A 20 1.47 8.49 -2.65
N ILE A 21 1.44 7.34 -3.28
CA ILE A 21 1.26 6.04 -2.62
C ILE A 21 2.62 5.33 -2.58
N VAL A 22 3.07 4.97 -1.38
CA VAL A 22 4.28 4.15 -1.19
C VAL A 22 3.84 2.71 -0.96
N ALA A 23 4.09 1.87 -1.96
CA ALA A 23 3.56 0.50 -2.02
C ALA A 23 4.45 -0.53 -1.28
N GLY A 24 4.96 -0.17 -0.11
CA GLY A 24 5.72 -1.05 0.78
C GLY A 24 7.24 -1.02 0.59
N ASP A 25 7.94 -1.78 1.43
CA ASP A 25 9.40 -1.85 1.52
C ASP A 25 10.04 -0.46 1.74
N LEU A 26 9.57 0.23 2.78
CA LEU A 26 10.09 1.53 3.19
C LEU A 26 11.52 1.40 3.77
N THR A 27 11.85 0.20 4.22
CA THR A 27 13.09 -0.15 4.90
C THR A 27 13.66 -1.46 4.34
N ASP A 28 14.93 -1.75 4.64
CA ASP A 28 15.55 -3.04 4.31
C ASP A 28 15.40 -4.06 5.44
N PHE A 29 15.43 -3.60 6.71
CA PHE A 29 15.45 -4.46 7.90
C PHE A 29 14.37 -4.10 8.94
N GLY A 30 13.50 -3.17 8.67
CA GLY A 30 12.42 -2.75 9.58
C GLY A 30 12.91 -2.01 10.82
N THR A 31 14.12 -1.42 10.80
CA THR A 31 14.67 -0.73 11.97
C THR A 31 14.12 0.69 12.11
N LYS A 32 14.09 1.18 13.35
CA LYS A 32 13.65 2.55 13.65
C LYS A 32 14.49 3.60 12.91
N GLU A 33 15.78 3.38 12.81
CA GLU A 33 16.72 4.28 12.13
C GLU A 33 16.44 4.36 10.64
N GLU A 34 16.04 3.25 10.01
CA GLU A 34 15.65 3.24 8.59
C GLU A 34 14.35 3.99 8.36
N TYR A 35 13.34 3.81 9.21
CA TYR A 35 12.10 4.61 9.13
C TYR A 35 12.36 6.11 9.34
N GLN A 36 13.21 6.47 10.29
CA GLN A 36 13.62 7.88 10.48
C GLN A 36 14.30 8.43 9.24
N ARG A 37 15.17 7.63 8.61
CA ARG A 37 15.79 7.99 7.33
C ARG A 37 14.75 8.13 6.23
N PHE A 38 13.81 7.22 6.13
CA PHE A 38 12.70 7.33 5.17
C PHE A 38 11.93 8.64 5.37
N CYS A 39 11.51 8.96 6.59
CA CYS A 39 10.83 10.23 6.89
C CYS A 39 11.65 11.44 6.44
N THR A 40 12.96 11.46 6.75
CA THR A 40 13.86 12.56 6.32
C THR A 40 13.95 12.66 4.79
N LEU A 41 13.94 11.53 4.07
CA LEU A 41 13.95 11.51 2.60
C LEU A 41 12.63 11.98 2.00
N MET A 42 11.52 11.77 2.69
CA MET A 42 10.18 12.20 2.26
C MET A 42 9.83 13.63 2.66
N GLU A 43 10.55 14.22 3.61
CA GLU A 43 10.30 15.59 4.08
C GLU A 43 10.25 16.66 2.96
N PRO A 44 11.11 16.60 1.91
CA PRO A 44 11.03 17.55 0.80
C PRO A 44 9.92 17.27 -0.22
N LEU A 45 9.10 16.24 -0.04
CA LEU A 45 8.02 15.93 -0.98
C LEU A 45 6.92 17.00 -0.91
N ASP A 46 6.59 17.60 -2.04
CA ASP A 46 5.57 18.68 -2.15
C ASP A 46 4.11 18.13 -2.16
N LEU A 47 3.93 16.85 -1.86
CA LEU A 47 2.63 16.16 -1.85
C LEU A 47 2.42 15.38 -0.56
N PRO A 48 1.16 15.22 -0.11
CA PRO A 48 0.87 14.24 0.93
C PRO A 48 1.18 12.82 0.44
N TYR A 49 1.56 11.94 1.34
CA TYR A 49 1.73 10.54 1.01
C TYR A 49 1.07 9.62 2.03
N ARG A 50 0.76 8.40 1.61
CA ARG A 50 0.39 7.28 2.47
C ARG A 50 1.22 6.07 2.09
N ALA A 51 1.48 5.22 3.06
CA ALA A 51 2.27 4.01 2.86
C ALA A 51 1.52 2.77 3.37
N ILE A 52 1.87 1.65 2.80
CA ILE A 52 1.54 0.32 3.31
C ILE A 52 2.84 -0.43 3.61
N PRO A 53 2.87 -1.41 4.50
CA PRO A 53 4.08 -2.19 4.73
C PRO A 53 4.34 -3.18 3.58
N GLY A 54 5.62 -3.45 3.32
CA GLY A 54 6.10 -4.56 2.50
C GLY A 54 6.69 -5.67 3.35
N ASN A 55 7.38 -6.63 2.72
CA ASN A 55 7.97 -7.76 3.44
C ASN A 55 9.28 -7.41 4.17
N HIS A 56 9.91 -6.30 3.86
CA HIS A 56 11.08 -5.78 4.56
C HIS A 56 10.71 -4.88 5.75
N ASP A 57 9.45 -4.49 5.88
CA ASP A 57 8.98 -3.62 6.94
C ASP A 57 8.60 -4.41 8.21
N ASP A 58 8.85 -3.80 9.37
CA ASP A 58 8.31 -4.24 10.66
C ASP A 58 7.08 -3.39 11.01
N VAL A 59 5.90 -4.02 11.03
CA VAL A 59 4.62 -3.34 11.26
C VAL A 59 4.57 -2.63 12.61
N ALA A 60 5.17 -3.19 13.66
CA ALA A 60 5.16 -2.59 14.99
C ALA A 60 6.06 -1.35 15.03
N VAL A 61 7.24 -1.43 14.43
CA VAL A 61 8.18 -0.30 14.34
C VAL A 61 7.63 0.78 13.41
N MET A 62 7.05 0.40 12.26
CA MET A 62 6.39 1.33 11.34
C MET A 62 5.29 2.11 12.06
N ARG A 63 4.39 1.42 12.78
CA ARG A 63 3.33 2.05 13.57
C ARG A 63 3.88 3.03 14.60
N ALA A 64 4.93 2.66 15.30
CA ALA A 64 5.55 3.53 16.29
C ALA A 64 6.22 4.77 15.66
N CYS A 65 6.74 4.66 14.44
CA CYS A 65 7.38 5.79 13.74
C CYS A 65 6.37 6.73 13.08
N PHE A 66 5.19 6.22 12.68
CA PHE A 66 4.14 6.99 12.01
C PHE A 66 2.89 7.20 12.89
N TRP A 67 3.03 7.13 14.21
CA TRP A 67 1.93 7.17 15.18
C TRP A 67 1.05 8.43 15.08
N ASP A 68 1.60 9.54 14.60
CA ASP A 68 0.94 10.84 14.44
C ASP A 68 0.27 11.00 13.07
N GLN A 69 0.46 10.06 12.17
CA GLN A 69 -0.16 10.09 10.85
C GLN A 69 -1.62 9.65 10.93
N SER A 70 -2.51 10.46 10.36
CA SER A 70 -3.97 10.20 10.41
C SER A 70 -4.41 8.89 9.75
N TRP A 71 -3.57 8.30 8.90
CA TRP A 71 -3.82 7.04 8.21
C TRP A 71 -3.25 5.82 8.95
N MET A 72 -2.49 6.03 10.03
CA MET A 72 -1.90 4.93 10.80
C MET A 72 -2.93 4.40 11.82
N PRO A 73 -3.36 3.12 11.71
CA PRO A 73 -4.27 2.54 12.70
C PRO A 73 -3.56 2.31 14.02
N LEU A 74 -4.29 2.38 15.13
CA LEU A 74 -3.74 2.17 16.48
C LEU A 74 -3.28 0.73 16.71
N GLU A 75 -3.95 -0.23 16.11
CA GLU A 75 -3.68 -1.68 16.22
C GLU A 75 -4.09 -2.40 14.94
N GLY A 76 -3.86 -3.71 14.86
CA GLY A 76 -4.21 -4.53 13.71
C GLY A 76 -3.32 -4.32 12.48
N PRO A 77 -3.72 -4.77 11.31
CA PRO A 77 -3.04 -4.52 10.04
C PRO A 77 -3.02 -3.03 9.67
N ILE A 78 -1.98 -2.59 8.98
CA ILE A 78 -1.90 -1.20 8.50
C ILE A 78 -2.75 -1.06 7.22
N ASN A 79 -4.06 -1.07 7.40
CA ASN A 79 -5.02 -0.81 6.34
C ASN A 79 -5.53 0.63 6.45
N TRP A 80 -5.79 1.27 5.32
CA TRP A 80 -6.38 2.61 5.27
C TRP A 80 -7.22 2.79 4.01
N ALA A 81 -8.17 3.71 4.08
CA ALA A 81 -8.93 4.15 2.92
C ALA A 81 -8.94 5.68 2.85
N LEU A 82 -9.06 6.20 1.64
CA LEU A 82 -9.20 7.62 1.35
C LEU A 82 -10.22 7.79 0.23
N ASP A 83 -11.13 8.71 0.43
CA ASP A 83 -12.18 9.06 -0.53
C ASP A 83 -11.92 10.48 -1.06
N PHE A 84 -11.80 10.61 -2.39
CA PHE A 84 -11.66 11.88 -3.10
C PHE A 84 -13.01 12.33 -3.72
N GLY A 85 -14.10 11.65 -3.43
CA GLY A 85 -15.43 11.91 -3.95
C GLY A 85 -15.74 11.14 -5.23
N ASP A 86 -14.92 11.25 -6.24
CA ASP A 86 -15.04 10.55 -7.54
C ASP A 86 -14.08 9.36 -7.67
N LEU A 87 -13.19 9.19 -6.74
CA LEU A 87 -12.20 8.10 -6.67
C LEU A 87 -11.92 7.72 -5.23
N ALA A 88 -11.99 6.45 -4.91
CA ALA A 88 -11.51 5.91 -3.64
C ALA A 88 -10.14 5.24 -3.79
N VAL A 89 -9.32 5.32 -2.75
CA VAL A 89 -8.02 4.63 -2.67
C VAL A 89 -7.96 3.82 -1.38
N ILE A 90 -7.68 2.54 -1.50
CA ILE A 90 -7.61 1.58 -0.39
C ILE A 90 -6.20 1.00 -0.31
N GLY A 91 -5.53 1.18 0.81
CA GLY A 91 -4.25 0.55 1.12
C GLY A 91 -4.45 -0.68 1.99
N LEU A 92 -3.87 -1.81 1.61
CA LEU A 92 -3.98 -3.08 2.32
C LEU A 92 -2.62 -3.57 2.79
N ASP A 93 -2.53 -3.92 4.05
CA ASP A 93 -1.40 -4.63 4.62
C ASP A 93 -1.45 -6.10 4.17
N SER A 94 -0.48 -6.49 3.37
CA SER A 94 -0.27 -7.87 2.92
C SER A 94 0.99 -8.47 3.51
N SER A 95 1.65 -7.79 4.45
CA SER A 95 2.89 -8.25 5.06
C SER A 95 2.66 -9.42 6.02
N VAL A 96 3.65 -10.28 6.15
CA VAL A 96 3.67 -11.38 7.12
C VAL A 96 5.01 -11.35 7.83
N ALA A 97 4.99 -11.15 9.14
CA ALA A 97 6.22 -11.01 9.93
C ALA A 97 7.25 -12.11 9.64
N GLY A 98 8.44 -11.71 9.22
CA GLY A 98 9.56 -12.61 8.90
C GLY A 98 9.36 -13.50 7.68
N LYS A 99 8.44 -13.16 6.79
CA LYS A 99 8.21 -13.90 5.53
C LYS A 99 8.30 -12.96 4.34
N ALA A 100 8.83 -13.47 3.24
CA ALA A 100 8.91 -12.74 1.99
C ALA A 100 7.63 -12.82 1.13
N HIS A 101 6.67 -13.67 1.49
CA HIS A 101 5.40 -13.78 0.78
C HIS A 101 4.31 -13.01 1.51
N GLY A 102 3.32 -12.55 0.76
CA GLY A 102 2.16 -11.87 1.30
C GLY A 102 1.02 -12.79 1.72
N HIS A 103 0.20 -12.29 2.63
CA HIS A 103 -1.08 -12.88 3.02
C HIS A 103 -2.02 -11.77 3.48
N LEU A 104 -3.29 -11.84 3.11
CA LEU A 104 -4.32 -10.95 3.65
C LEU A 104 -5.03 -11.66 4.80
N THR A 105 -4.99 -11.07 5.98
CA THR A 105 -5.71 -11.60 7.15
C THR A 105 -7.23 -11.48 6.95
N ASP A 106 -8.01 -12.22 7.73
CA ASP A 106 -9.48 -12.09 7.69
C ASP A 106 -9.91 -10.65 8.05
N GLU A 107 -9.18 -9.98 8.94
CA GLU A 107 -9.41 -8.57 9.29
C GLU A 107 -9.19 -7.65 8.08
N THR A 108 -8.09 -7.84 7.33
CA THR A 108 -7.81 -7.08 6.11
C THR A 108 -8.86 -7.34 5.02
N LEU A 109 -9.30 -8.58 4.86
CA LEU A 109 -10.34 -8.94 3.89
C LEU A 109 -11.71 -8.36 4.27
N CYS A 110 -12.05 -8.35 5.57
CA CYS A 110 -13.25 -7.71 6.07
C CYS A 110 -13.23 -6.20 5.83
N PHE A 111 -12.13 -5.55 6.21
CA PHE A 111 -11.90 -4.13 5.94
C PHE A 111 -12.08 -3.77 4.45
N LEU A 112 -11.49 -4.58 3.55
CA LEU A 112 -11.63 -4.37 2.10
C LEU A 112 -13.08 -4.50 1.66
N SER A 113 -13.79 -5.56 2.11
CA SER A 113 -15.19 -5.79 1.72
C SER A 113 -16.11 -4.66 2.19
N GLU A 114 -16.01 -4.28 3.46
CA GLU A 114 -16.82 -3.21 4.04
C GLU A 114 -16.54 -1.85 3.37
N THR A 115 -15.26 -1.57 3.09
CA THR A 115 -14.87 -0.34 2.41
C THR A 115 -15.40 -0.29 0.99
N LEU A 116 -15.30 -1.38 0.22
CA LEU A 116 -15.83 -1.45 -1.14
C LEU A 116 -17.36 -1.34 -1.18
N ASP A 117 -18.06 -1.96 -0.22
CA ASP A 117 -19.51 -1.84 -0.11
C ASP A 117 -19.93 -0.40 0.15
N ALA A 118 -19.18 0.34 0.97
CA ALA A 118 -19.43 1.76 1.24
C ALA A 118 -19.18 2.68 0.03
N GLN A 119 -18.37 2.25 -0.96
CA GLN A 119 -18.10 3.04 -2.17
C GLN A 119 -19.24 2.99 -3.18
N GLU A 120 -20.24 2.13 -3.01
CA GLU A 120 -21.45 2.04 -3.87
C GLU A 120 -21.16 1.95 -5.38
N GLY A 121 -19.99 1.42 -5.76
CA GLY A 121 -19.58 1.27 -7.15
C GLY A 121 -18.76 2.43 -7.73
N SER A 122 -18.29 3.36 -6.90
CA SER A 122 -17.37 4.43 -7.34
C SER A 122 -16.03 3.86 -7.80
N PRO A 123 -15.33 4.48 -8.76
CA PRO A 123 -13.99 4.08 -9.17
C PRO A 123 -13.08 3.93 -7.96
N THR A 124 -12.35 2.82 -7.88
CA THR A 124 -11.53 2.50 -6.71
C THR A 124 -10.16 1.95 -7.10
N ILE A 125 -9.11 2.47 -6.49
CA ILE A 125 -7.76 1.92 -6.55
C ILE A 125 -7.50 1.13 -5.27
N VAL A 126 -7.12 -0.13 -5.39
CA VAL A 126 -6.65 -0.95 -4.28
C VAL A 126 -5.14 -1.14 -4.42
N THR A 127 -4.39 -0.77 -3.41
CA THR A 127 -2.94 -0.93 -3.35
C THR A 127 -2.54 -1.95 -2.28
N MET A 128 -1.63 -2.84 -2.61
CA MET A 128 -1.02 -3.79 -1.68
C MET A 128 0.43 -4.04 -2.11
N HIS A 129 1.28 -4.50 -1.20
CA HIS A 129 2.67 -4.74 -1.57
C HIS A 129 2.83 -5.95 -2.49
N HIS A 130 2.29 -7.11 -2.09
CA HIS A 130 2.49 -8.37 -2.80
C HIS A 130 1.49 -8.54 -3.95
N PRO A 131 1.96 -8.83 -5.19
CA PRO A 131 1.09 -9.10 -6.33
C PRO A 131 0.18 -10.31 -6.09
N PRO A 132 -1.13 -10.23 -6.41
CA PRO A 132 -2.03 -11.37 -6.32
C PRO A 132 -2.03 -12.26 -7.59
N VAL A 133 -1.15 -11.96 -8.54
CA VAL A 133 -1.05 -12.62 -9.86
C VAL A 133 0.39 -13.02 -10.15
N LEU A 134 0.58 -13.98 -11.04
CA LEU A 134 1.92 -14.33 -11.51
C LEU A 134 2.49 -13.20 -12.37
N THR A 135 3.72 -12.82 -12.07
CA THR A 135 4.47 -11.76 -12.76
C THR A 135 5.32 -12.30 -13.90
N GLY A 136 5.52 -13.63 -13.93
CA GLY A 136 6.42 -14.32 -14.85
C GLY A 136 7.90 -14.27 -14.42
N ILE A 137 8.18 -13.79 -13.21
CA ILE A 137 9.51 -13.85 -12.59
C ILE A 137 9.46 -14.90 -11.49
N GLU A 138 10.00 -16.09 -11.75
CA GLU A 138 9.86 -17.26 -10.87
C GLU A 138 10.20 -16.99 -9.40
N LYS A 139 11.29 -16.26 -9.13
CA LYS A 139 11.69 -15.91 -7.76
C LYS A 139 10.67 -15.01 -7.07
N MET A 140 10.05 -14.10 -7.79
CA MET A 140 9.04 -13.20 -7.23
C MET A 140 7.71 -13.91 -7.08
N ASP A 141 7.33 -14.76 -8.04
CA ASP A 141 6.07 -15.50 -8.02
C ASP A 141 5.96 -16.46 -6.82
N ILE A 142 7.10 -16.98 -6.31
CA ILE A 142 7.16 -17.77 -5.07
C ILE A 142 6.83 -16.91 -3.83
N GLN A 143 7.07 -15.61 -3.90
CA GLN A 143 6.92 -14.64 -2.82
C GLN A 143 5.67 -13.75 -2.98
N ASN A 144 4.84 -14.01 -3.95
CA ASN A 144 3.58 -13.29 -4.18
C ASN A 144 2.57 -13.47 -3.05
N LEU A 145 1.43 -12.80 -3.18
CA LEU A 145 0.30 -12.96 -2.28
C LEU A 145 -0.20 -14.42 -2.30
N ARG A 146 -0.25 -15.06 -1.13
CA ARG A 146 -0.85 -16.38 -0.94
C ARG A 146 -2.36 -16.25 -0.77
N ASP A 147 -3.09 -17.32 -1.13
CA ASP A 147 -4.54 -17.42 -0.91
C ASP A 147 -5.35 -16.29 -1.55
N SER A 148 -4.91 -15.83 -2.73
CA SER A 148 -5.56 -14.74 -3.49
C SER A 148 -7.02 -15.04 -3.92
N LYS A 149 -7.53 -16.25 -3.68
CA LYS A 149 -8.91 -16.65 -4.04
C LYS A 149 -9.97 -15.80 -3.33
N GLN A 150 -9.79 -15.51 -2.05
CA GLN A 150 -10.73 -14.71 -1.28
C GLN A 150 -10.71 -13.24 -1.76
N LEU A 151 -9.53 -12.68 -1.97
CA LEU A 151 -9.38 -11.37 -2.60
C LEU A 151 -10.09 -11.31 -3.95
N LYS A 152 -9.86 -12.30 -4.83
CA LYS A 152 -10.52 -12.38 -6.13
C LYS A 152 -12.05 -12.40 -6.00
N LYS A 153 -12.60 -13.14 -5.03
CA LYS A 153 -14.04 -13.21 -4.78
C LYS A 153 -14.60 -11.83 -4.41
N ILE A 154 -13.95 -11.10 -3.50
CA ILE A 154 -14.36 -9.76 -3.05
C ILE A 154 -14.32 -8.81 -4.25
N LEU A 155 -13.17 -8.71 -4.94
CA LEU A 155 -13.00 -7.78 -6.06
C LEU A 155 -13.97 -8.08 -7.22
N SER A 156 -14.25 -9.36 -7.50
CA SER A 156 -15.21 -9.74 -8.57
C SER A 156 -16.66 -9.43 -8.21
N GLY A 157 -16.98 -9.22 -6.94
CA GLY A 157 -18.30 -8.80 -6.46
C GLY A 157 -18.56 -7.31 -6.64
N TYR A 158 -17.50 -6.50 -6.69
CA TYR A 158 -17.61 -5.06 -6.82
C TYR A 158 -18.14 -4.63 -8.21
N LYS A 159 -19.01 -3.63 -8.24
CA LYS A 159 -19.67 -3.18 -9.48
C LYS A 159 -19.00 -1.99 -10.14
N GLY A 160 -18.14 -1.30 -9.41
CA GLY A 160 -17.38 -0.15 -9.90
C GLY A 160 -16.14 -0.53 -10.70
N GLU A 161 -15.49 0.48 -11.24
CA GLU A 161 -14.18 0.33 -11.85
C GLU A 161 -13.14 0.08 -10.77
N LEU A 162 -12.33 -0.99 -10.91
CA LEU A 162 -11.25 -1.32 -10.01
C LEU A 162 -9.89 -1.29 -10.71
N ARG A 163 -8.92 -0.70 -10.04
CA ARG A 163 -7.50 -0.81 -10.39
C ARG A 163 -6.73 -1.39 -9.21
N LEU A 164 -5.81 -2.31 -9.50
CA LEU A 164 -4.87 -2.87 -8.54
C LEU A 164 -3.48 -2.32 -8.80
N THR A 165 -2.81 -1.86 -7.75
CA THR A 165 -1.39 -1.50 -7.80
C THR A 165 -0.62 -2.33 -6.79
N CYS A 166 0.59 -2.73 -7.14
CA CYS A 166 1.45 -3.54 -6.30
C CYS A 166 2.89 -3.02 -6.33
N GLY A 167 3.61 -3.26 -5.25
CA GLY A 167 5.06 -3.10 -5.15
C GLY A 167 5.79 -4.41 -5.44
N HIS A 168 6.83 -4.72 -4.65
CA HIS A 168 7.54 -6.00 -4.56
C HIS A 168 8.37 -6.40 -5.79
N VAL A 169 7.85 -6.19 -6.99
CA VAL A 169 8.44 -6.67 -8.25
C VAL A 169 9.33 -5.61 -8.89
N HIS A 170 10.39 -5.23 -8.39
CA HIS A 170 11.36 -4.23 -8.89
C HIS A 170 11.51 -4.17 -10.43
N ARG A 171 10.50 -3.64 -11.13
CA ARG A 171 10.49 -3.46 -12.60
C ARG A 171 10.29 -2.00 -12.98
#